data_43d81ce5363f9c924f6c0f0cb9883fd0
#
_entry.id   43d81ce5363f9c924f6c0f0cb9883fd0
#
_cell.length_a   1.000
_cell.length_b   1.000
_cell.length_c   1.000
_cell.angle_alpha   90.00
_cell.angle_beta   90.00
_cell.angle_gamma   90.00
#
_symmetry.space_group_name_H-M   'P 1'
#
loop_
_entity.id
_entity.type
_entity.pdbx_description
1 polymer ?
#
loop_
_entity_poly.entity_id
_entity_poly.type
_entity_poly.pdbx_seq_one_letter_code
_entity_poly.pdbx_strand_id
1 'polypeptide(L)'
;QYPALKIDLMLEERVLDLPMREADVAIRLKEPSQADLIRKKLMGVNMRLYATHAYLDAHGRPERMEDLSKHRIICQNTNSAQVSAGATFTQEILTHNVDSLLTVNNYFGVLQAVLNGLGIGILPDYILQDFPEIERVLPEEESREIPVFLAYPEELRHSKRIAAFRDFVTEEIFEHRKQALESGNV
;
A
#
# COMPACT_ATOMS: atom_id res chain seq x y z
N GLN A 1 -20.88 11.79 4.32
CA GLN A 1 -21.87 11.54 3.25
C GLN A 1 -22.97 10.54 3.68
N TYR A 2 -22.60 9.42 4.35
CA TYR A 2 -23.52 8.30 4.65
C TYR A 2 -23.51 7.93 6.13
N PRO A 3 -24.05 8.76 7.05
CA PRO A 3 -23.91 8.57 8.51
C PRO A 3 -24.57 7.29 9.04
N ALA A 4 -25.48 6.69 8.30
CA ALA A 4 -26.14 5.43 8.66
C ALA A 4 -25.37 4.18 8.19
N LEU A 5 -24.32 4.33 7.37
CA LEU A 5 -23.51 3.22 6.89
C LEU A 5 -22.50 2.84 7.97
N LYS A 6 -22.64 1.62 8.48
CA LYS A 6 -21.65 1.03 9.40
C LYS A 6 -20.61 0.27 8.58
N ILE A 7 -19.34 0.51 8.86
CA ILE A 7 -18.19 -0.15 8.21
C ILE A 7 -17.41 -0.89 9.28
N ASP A 8 -17.14 -2.16 9.03
CA ASP A 8 -16.16 -2.96 9.76
C ASP A 8 -14.96 -3.17 8.83
N LEU A 9 -13.83 -2.54 9.18
CA LEU A 9 -12.61 -2.55 8.36
C LEU A 9 -11.66 -3.63 8.84
N MET A 10 -11.42 -4.63 8.01
CA MET A 10 -10.48 -5.70 8.27
C MET A 10 -9.21 -5.51 7.43
N LEU A 11 -8.05 -5.43 8.08
CA LEU A 11 -6.72 -5.37 7.44
C LEU A 11 -6.12 -6.78 7.43
N GLU A 12 -6.36 -7.52 6.36
CA GLU A 12 -5.98 -8.93 6.23
C GLU A 12 -5.04 -9.15 5.05
N GLU A 13 -3.98 -9.95 5.25
CA GLU A 13 -3.10 -10.38 4.16
C GLU A 13 -3.69 -11.52 3.33
N ARG A 14 -4.46 -12.40 3.98
CA ARG A 14 -5.09 -13.51 3.28
C ARG A 14 -6.19 -13.02 2.34
N VAL A 15 -6.35 -13.69 1.23
CA VAL A 15 -7.48 -13.43 0.33
C VAL A 15 -8.75 -13.96 0.97
N LEU A 16 -9.61 -13.04 1.42
CA LEU A 16 -10.94 -13.39 1.93
C LEU A 16 -11.82 -13.97 0.82
N ASP A 17 -12.61 -14.96 1.13
CA ASP A 17 -13.61 -15.53 0.23
C ASP A 17 -14.87 -14.67 0.27
N LEU A 18 -15.01 -13.77 -0.71
CA LEU A 18 -16.17 -12.86 -0.79
C LEU A 18 -17.48 -13.60 -1.10
N PRO A 19 -17.54 -14.60 -2.01
CA PRO A 19 -18.72 -15.43 -2.19
C PRO A 19 -19.19 -16.15 -0.91
N MET A 20 -18.27 -16.55 -0.05
CA MET A 20 -18.58 -17.16 1.26
C MET A 20 -18.91 -16.12 2.35
N ARG A 21 -19.02 -14.83 1.97
CA ARG A 21 -19.38 -13.72 2.87
C ARG A 21 -18.41 -13.47 4.02
N GLU A 22 -17.14 -13.77 3.82
CA GLU A 22 -16.10 -13.35 4.77
C GLU A 22 -15.94 -11.82 4.82
N ALA A 23 -16.29 -11.13 3.71
CA ALA A 23 -16.46 -9.68 3.64
C ALA A 23 -17.44 -9.33 2.50
N ASP A 24 -18.11 -8.17 2.59
CA ASP A 24 -19.02 -7.69 1.55
C ASP A 24 -18.26 -7.07 0.36
N VAL A 25 -17.13 -6.41 0.62
CA VAL A 25 -16.28 -5.73 -0.37
C VAL A 25 -14.82 -5.92 0.02
N ALA A 26 -13.94 -6.07 -0.95
CA ALA A 26 -12.50 -6.07 -0.73
C ALA A 26 -11.79 -5.05 -1.66
N ILE A 27 -10.75 -4.41 -1.14
CA ILE A 27 -9.76 -3.68 -1.92
C ILE A 27 -8.52 -4.56 -1.98
N ARG A 28 -8.05 -4.89 -3.19
CA ARG A 28 -6.98 -5.89 -3.41
C ARG A 28 -5.89 -5.33 -4.32
N LEU A 29 -4.65 -5.66 -4.01
CA LEU A 29 -3.45 -5.36 -4.82
C LEU A 29 -3.18 -6.42 -5.89
N LYS A 30 -4.20 -7.17 -6.27
CA LYS A 30 -4.14 -8.20 -7.32
C LYS A 30 -5.52 -8.34 -7.94
N GLU A 31 -5.55 -8.56 -9.25
CA GLU A 31 -6.81 -8.81 -9.94
C GLU A 31 -7.46 -10.11 -9.42
N PRO A 32 -8.71 -10.04 -8.93
CA PRO A 32 -9.45 -11.23 -8.52
C PRO A 32 -9.68 -12.17 -9.71
N SER A 33 -9.39 -13.45 -9.52
CA SER A 33 -9.58 -14.49 -10.55
C SER A 33 -10.93 -15.20 -10.50
N GLN A 34 -11.71 -15.00 -9.41
CA GLN A 34 -13.02 -15.64 -9.23
C GLN A 34 -14.04 -15.04 -10.22
N ALA A 35 -14.78 -15.92 -10.91
CA ALA A 35 -15.69 -15.52 -12.00
C ALA A 35 -16.95 -14.80 -11.51
N ASP A 36 -17.38 -15.04 -10.29
CA ASP A 36 -18.58 -14.53 -9.64
C ASP A 36 -18.36 -13.22 -8.85
N LEU A 37 -17.23 -12.58 -9.09
CA LEU A 37 -16.92 -11.25 -8.54
C LEU A 37 -17.04 -10.15 -9.60
N ILE A 38 -17.70 -9.06 -9.22
CA ILE A 38 -17.57 -7.79 -9.90
C ILE A 38 -16.26 -7.16 -9.45
N ARG A 39 -15.47 -6.71 -10.41
CA ARG A 39 -14.16 -6.09 -10.18
C ARG A 39 -14.05 -4.77 -10.91
N LYS A 40 -13.49 -3.76 -10.24
CA LYS A 40 -13.22 -2.44 -10.79
C LYS A 40 -11.79 -2.07 -10.46
N LYS A 41 -10.95 -1.80 -11.47
CA LYS A 41 -9.63 -1.20 -11.23
C LYS A 41 -9.85 0.21 -10.68
N LEU A 42 -9.28 0.50 -9.51
CA LEU A 42 -9.36 1.81 -8.86
C LEU A 42 -8.18 2.69 -9.28
N MET A 43 -6.96 2.14 -9.16
CA MET A 43 -5.72 2.86 -9.41
C MET A 43 -4.55 1.89 -9.66
N GLY A 44 -3.38 2.40 -10.02
CA GLY A 44 -2.09 1.74 -9.89
C GLY A 44 -1.30 2.41 -8.77
N VAL A 45 -0.46 1.66 -8.08
CA VAL A 45 0.46 2.15 -7.05
C VAL A 45 1.85 1.57 -7.26
N ASN A 46 2.89 2.33 -6.94
CA ASN A 46 4.27 1.85 -6.89
C ASN A 46 4.74 1.80 -5.43
N MET A 47 5.51 0.79 -5.09
CA MET A 47 6.18 0.73 -3.80
C MET A 47 7.50 1.47 -3.90
N ARG A 48 7.80 2.31 -2.92
CA ARG A 48 8.98 3.16 -2.85
C ARG A 48 9.58 3.13 -1.46
N LEU A 49 10.79 3.65 -1.31
CA LEU A 49 11.50 3.75 -0.04
C LEU A 49 11.25 5.12 0.59
N TYR A 50 10.93 5.14 1.89
CA TYR A 50 10.67 6.37 2.64
C TYR A 50 11.31 6.31 4.02
N ALA A 51 11.76 7.46 4.50
CA ALA A 51 12.22 7.65 5.88
C ALA A 51 11.87 9.06 6.35
N THR A 52 11.87 9.29 7.66
CA THR A 52 11.76 10.66 8.19
C THR A 52 13.05 11.44 7.94
N HIS A 53 12.92 12.75 7.72
CA HIS A 53 14.06 13.65 7.65
C HIS A 53 14.99 13.47 8.85
N ALA A 54 14.43 13.38 10.06
CA ALA A 54 15.19 13.21 11.30
C ALA A 54 16.01 11.91 11.32
N TYR A 55 15.46 10.80 10.80
CA TYR A 55 16.22 9.55 10.70
C TYR A 55 17.40 9.70 9.72
N LEU A 56 17.17 10.29 8.56
CA LEU A 56 18.20 10.47 7.53
C LEU A 56 19.28 11.48 7.96
N ASP A 57 18.91 12.52 8.70
CA ASP A 57 19.89 13.48 9.27
C ASP A 57 20.82 12.81 10.28
N ALA A 58 20.30 11.84 11.05
CA ALA A 58 21.06 11.11 12.06
C ALA A 58 21.92 9.95 11.50
N HIS A 59 21.48 9.31 10.41
CA HIS A 59 22.09 8.07 9.89
C HIS A 59 22.70 8.21 8.49
N GLY A 60 22.54 9.39 7.85
CA GLY A 60 22.94 9.63 6.47
C GLY A 60 21.85 9.29 5.45
N ARG A 61 22.00 9.81 4.22
CA ARG A 61 21.12 9.53 3.10
C ARG A 61 21.77 8.52 2.17
N PRO A 62 21.16 7.35 1.91
CA PRO A 62 21.71 6.42 0.93
C PRO A 62 21.65 7.04 -0.48
N GLU A 63 22.74 6.92 -1.23
CA GLU A 63 22.85 7.41 -2.61
C GLU A 63 22.64 6.30 -3.64
N ARG A 64 22.73 5.03 -3.21
CA ARG A 64 22.54 3.83 -4.04
C ARG A 64 22.04 2.65 -3.20
N MET A 65 21.56 1.61 -3.84
CA MET A 65 20.95 0.44 -3.19
C MET A 65 21.90 -0.25 -2.19
N GLU A 66 23.20 -0.32 -2.48
CA GLU A 66 24.17 -0.95 -1.61
C GLU A 66 24.34 -0.23 -0.26
N ASP A 67 24.04 1.08 -0.21
CA ASP A 67 24.12 1.85 1.02
C ASP A 67 22.99 1.47 2.00
N LEU A 68 21.91 0.84 1.53
CA LEU A 68 20.84 0.34 2.38
C LEU A 68 21.33 -0.66 3.42
N SER A 69 22.46 -1.36 3.17
CA SER A 69 23.10 -2.25 4.14
C SER A 69 23.55 -1.56 5.44
N LYS A 70 23.65 -0.22 5.44
CA LYS A 70 24.00 0.60 6.60
C LYS A 70 22.76 1.11 7.36
N HIS A 71 21.58 0.83 6.84
CA HIS A 71 20.32 1.34 7.37
C HIS A 71 19.43 0.21 7.92
N ARG A 72 18.49 0.58 8.76
CA ARG A 72 17.46 -0.30 9.27
C ARG A 72 16.30 -0.32 8.26
N ILE A 73 15.92 -1.49 7.79
CA ILE A 73 14.83 -1.64 6.83
C ILE A 73 13.57 -2.17 7.53
N ILE A 74 12.44 -1.57 7.19
CA ILE A 74 11.11 -1.92 7.68
C ILE A 74 10.26 -2.31 6.47
N CYS A 75 9.72 -3.50 6.46
CA CYS A 75 8.96 -3.99 5.33
C CYS A 75 7.74 -4.82 5.74
N GLN A 76 6.87 -5.04 4.78
CA GLN A 76 5.78 -5.99 4.96
C GLN A 76 6.33 -7.42 4.88
N ASN A 77 5.75 -8.32 5.69
CA ASN A 77 6.09 -9.74 5.62
C ASN A 77 5.72 -10.31 4.24
N THR A 78 6.71 -10.86 3.54
CA THR A 78 6.56 -11.42 2.19
C THR A 78 6.28 -12.93 2.18
N ASN A 79 6.13 -13.57 3.33
CA ASN A 79 5.90 -15.01 3.46
C ASN A 79 4.47 -15.44 3.09
N SER A 80 3.58 -14.51 2.75
CA SER A 80 2.27 -14.86 2.21
C SER A 80 2.42 -15.46 0.82
N ALA A 81 1.65 -16.48 0.49
CA ALA A 81 1.66 -17.20 -0.80
C ALA A 81 1.26 -16.29 -2.01
N GLN A 82 1.14 -15.00 -1.81
CA GLN A 82 0.79 -14.03 -2.83
C GLN A 82 2.03 -13.27 -3.29
N VAL A 83 2.62 -13.74 -4.38
CA VAL A 83 3.65 -12.97 -5.09
C VAL A 83 2.97 -11.73 -5.69
N SER A 84 3.22 -10.57 -5.08
CA SER A 84 2.83 -9.27 -5.61
C SER A 84 4.07 -8.54 -6.13
N ALA A 85 3.90 -7.52 -6.96
CA ALA A 85 5.02 -6.68 -7.41
C ALA A 85 5.71 -5.97 -6.22
N GLY A 86 4.97 -5.66 -5.14
CA GLY A 86 5.53 -5.13 -3.90
C GLY A 86 6.39 -6.14 -3.16
N ALA A 87 5.98 -7.41 -3.11
CA ALA A 87 6.79 -8.49 -2.54
C ALA A 87 8.09 -8.71 -3.35
N THR A 88 8.00 -8.65 -4.69
CA THR A 88 9.18 -8.74 -5.56
C THR A 88 10.16 -7.61 -5.29
N PHE A 89 9.68 -6.37 -5.20
CA PHE A 89 10.52 -5.21 -4.87
C PHE A 89 11.16 -5.33 -3.48
N THR A 90 10.41 -5.78 -2.48
CA THR A 90 10.96 -6.04 -1.15
C THR A 90 12.08 -7.09 -1.18
N GLN A 91 11.88 -8.19 -1.92
CA GLN A 91 12.91 -9.23 -2.07
C GLN A 91 14.15 -8.69 -2.78
N GLU A 92 13.98 -7.88 -3.82
CA GLU A 92 15.09 -7.23 -4.52
C GLU A 92 15.93 -6.37 -3.57
N ILE A 93 15.29 -5.53 -2.76
CA ILE A 93 15.99 -4.73 -1.74
C ILE A 93 16.76 -5.62 -0.76
N LEU A 94 16.18 -6.70 -0.28
CA LEU A 94 16.82 -7.61 0.67
C LEU A 94 18.02 -8.36 0.08
N THR A 95 18.17 -8.46 -1.26
CA THR A 95 19.36 -9.05 -1.91
C THR A 95 20.62 -8.20 -1.75
N HIS A 96 20.51 -6.92 -1.41
CA HIS A 96 21.63 -6.00 -1.18
C HIS A 96 22.27 -6.11 0.21
N ASN A 97 22.31 -7.32 0.79
CA ASN A 97 22.84 -7.60 2.13
C ASN A 97 22.15 -6.76 3.23
N VAL A 98 20.87 -6.57 3.08
CA VAL A 98 20.03 -5.81 4.01
C VAL A 98 19.27 -6.77 4.89
N ASP A 99 19.43 -6.63 6.19
CA ASP A 99 18.61 -7.32 7.17
C ASP A 99 17.39 -6.48 7.53
N SER A 100 16.21 -7.09 7.45
CA SER A 100 14.99 -6.43 7.89
C SER A 100 14.99 -6.31 9.42
N LEU A 101 14.94 -5.08 9.92
CA LEU A 101 14.81 -4.82 11.36
C LEU A 101 13.44 -5.21 11.88
N LEU A 102 12.40 -4.93 11.08
CA LEU A 102 11.01 -5.12 11.48
C LEU A 102 10.19 -5.53 10.26
N THR A 103 9.45 -6.62 10.41
CA THR A 103 8.43 -7.03 9.46
C THR A 103 7.06 -7.00 10.11
N VAL A 104 6.11 -6.41 9.41
CA VAL A 104 4.71 -6.33 9.84
C VAL A 104 3.78 -6.84 8.75
N ASN A 105 2.55 -7.16 9.10
CA ASN A 105 1.61 -7.75 8.15
C ASN A 105 0.80 -6.73 7.33
N ASN A 106 1.01 -5.42 7.54
CA ASN A 106 0.32 -4.40 6.76
C ASN A 106 1.14 -3.11 6.63
N TYR A 107 0.86 -2.33 5.59
CA TYR A 107 1.58 -1.09 5.32
C TYR A 107 1.35 0.01 6.36
N PHE A 108 0.22 0.00 7.07
CA PHE A 108 -0.02 0.96 8.14
C PHE A 108 0.98 0.78 9.29
N GLY A 109 1.31 -0.47 9.63
CA GLY A 109 2.34 -0.77 10.61
C GLY A 109 3.75 -0.35 10.16
N VAL A 110 4.07 -0.53 8.86
CA VAL A 110 5.32 -0.02 8.28
C VAL A 110 5.37 1.50 8.38
N LEU A 111 4.29 2.19 7.99
CA LEU A 111 4.19 3.65 8.08
C LEU A 111 4.41 4.15 9.51
N GLN A 112 3.74 3.55 10.49
CA GLN A 112 3.90 3.94 11.90
C GLN A 112 5.35 3.77 12.38
N ALA A 113 6.02 2.71 11.96
CA ALA A 113 7.43 2.49 12.31
C ALA A 113 8.35 3.54 11.65
N VAL A 114 8.10 3.91 10.40
CA VAL A 114 8.82 4.98 9.70
C VAL A 114 8.62 6.32 10.41
N LEU A 115 7.37 6.71 10.69
CA LEU A 115 7.03 7.97 11.35
C LEU A 115 7.68 8.10 12.75
N ASN A 116 7.91 6.98 13.43
CA ASN A 116 8.65 6.94 14.69
C ASN A 116 10.18 6.86 14.51
N GLY A 117 10.69 7.03 13.31
CA GLY A 117 12.14 7.11 13.03
C GLY A 117 12.88 5.79 13.22
N LEU A 118 12.20 4.64 13.09
CA LEU A 118 12.86 3.34 13.30
C LEU A 118 13.76 2.95 12.13
N GLY A 119 13.52 3.47 10.92
CA GLY A 119 14.32 3.13 9.75
C GLY A 119 13.70 3.61 8.44
N ILE A 120 14.17 3.01 7.33
CA ILE A 120 13.65 3.21 5.98
C ILE A 120 12.55 2.17 5.73
N GLY A 121 11.36 2.60 5.36
CA GLY A 121 10.22 1.73 5.09
C GLY A 121 9.89 1.63 3.60
N ILE A 122 9.37 0.46 3.20
CA ILE A 122 8.82 0.22 1.86
C ILE A 122 7.32 0.48 1.92
N LEU A 123 6.87 1.57 1.26
CA LEU A 123 5.50 2.08 1.34
C LEU A 123 4.96 2.45 -0.05
N PRO A 124 3.62 2.48 -0.22
CA PRO A 124 3.00 2.94 -1.46
C PRO A 124 3.28 4.43 -1.73
N ASP A 125 3.36 4.81 -3.00
CA ASP A 125 3.72 6.14 -3.47
C ASP A 125 2.75 7.26 -3.07
N TYR A 126 1.48 6.94 -2.82
CA TYR A 126 0.47 7.93 -2.42
C TYR A 126 0.64 8.46 -0.98
N ILE A 127 1.48 7.83 -0.17
CA ILE A 127 1.67 8.17 1.27
C ILE A 127 2.30 9.56 1.45
N LEU A 128 3.19 9.98 0.55
CA LEU A 128 4.01 11.20 0.73
C LEU A 128 3.19 12.48 0.94
N GLN A 129 1.99 12.54 0.36
CA GLN A 129 1.14 13.74 0.43
C GLN A 129 0.61 14.02 1.84
N ASP A 130 0.34 12.96 2.60
CA ASP A 130 -0.30 13.05 3.90
C ASP A 130 0.71 13.22 5.05
N PHE A 131 2.01 12.99 4.78
CA PHE A 131 3.06 12.95 5.79
C PHE A 131 4.29 13.74 5.36
N PRO A 132 4.30 15.08 5.55
CA PRO A 132 5.40 15.93 5.13
C PRO A 132 6.71 15.69 5.91
N GLU A 133 6.68 14.95 7.01
CA GLU A 133 7.84 14.58 7.80
C GLU A 133 8.68 13.45 7.19
N ILE A 134 8.18 12.78 6.17
CA ILE A 134 8.93 11.76 5.44
C ILE A 134 9.39 12.27 4.07
N GLU A 135 10.51 11.73 3.59
CA GLU A 135 10.99 11.96 2.23
C GLU A 135 11.25 10.65 1.51
N ARG A 136 11.25 10.71 0.19
CA ARG A 136 11.58 9.57 -0.68
C ARG A 136 13.08 9.32 -0.64
N VAL A 137 13.45 8.08 -0.40
CA VAL A 137 14.83 7.58 -0.38
C VAL A 137 15.09 6.87 -1.71
N LEU A 138 16.24 7.11 -2.35
CA LEU A 138 16.59 6.55 -3.66
C LEU A 138 15.46 6.79 -4.68
N PRO A 139 15.24 8.02 -5.12
CA PRO A 139 14.05 8.39 -5.89
C PRO A 139 13.89 7.67 -7.23
N GLU A 140 14.96 7.09 -7.78
CA GLU A 140 14.91 6.31 -9.02
C GLU A 140 14.45 4.86 -8.80
N GLU A 141 14.39 4.41 -7.53
CA GLU A 141 14.06 3.04 -7.18
C GLU A 141 12.58 2.90 -6.80
N GLU A 142 11.88 2.07 -7.56
CA GLU A 142 10.46 1.78 -7.30
C GLU A 142 10.06 0.41 -7.84
N SER A 143 8.98 -0.13 -7.31
CA SER A 143 8.39 -1.36 -7.85
C SER A 143 7.76 -1.12 -9.22
N ARG A 144 7.46 -2.19 -9.94
CA ARG A 144 6.48 -2.12 -11.03
C ARG A 144 5.11 -1.70 -10.49
N GLU A 145 4.30 -1.06 -11.33
CA GLU A 145 2.93 -0.68 -10.96
C GLU A 145 2.12 -1.89 -10.46
N ILE A 146 1.51 -1.73 -9.32
CA ILE A 146 0.62 -2.71 -8.69
C ILE A 146 -0.81 -2.24 -8.91
N PRO A 147 -1.64 -2.97 -9.66
CA PRO A 147 -3.02 -2.58 -9.85
C PRO A 147 -3.84 -2.82 -8.59
N VAL A 148 -4.61 -1.81 -8.19
CA VAL A 148 -5.54 -1.88 -7.06
C VAL A 148 -6.95 -2.07 -7.59
N PHE A 149 -7.64 -3.11 -7.09
CA PHE A 149 -9.00 -3.45 -7.48
C PHE A 149 -9.95 -3.37 -6.28
N LEU A 150 -11.14 -2.84 -6.53
CA LEU A 150 -12.30 -3.06 -5.68
C LEU A 150 -13.05 -4.27 -6.23
N ALA A 151 -13.39 -5.21 -5.35
CA ALA A 151 -14.12 -6.43 -5.71
C ALA A 151 -15.25 -6.71 -4.73
N TYR A 152 -16.37 -7.22 -5.23
CA TYR A 152 -17.52 -7.66 -4.44
C TYR A 152 -18.32 -8.73 -5.20
N PRO A 153 -19.11 -9.59 -4.50
CA PRO A 153 -19.91 -10.62 -5.13
C PRO A 153 -20.92 -10.06 -6.11
N GLU A 154 -21.13 -10.75 -7.23
CA GLU A 154 -22.14 -10.40 -8.25
C GLU A 154 -23.55 -10.26 -7.63
N GLU A 155 -23.89 -11.08 -6.64
CA GLU A 155 -25.18 -11.03 -5.95
C GLU A 155 -25.44 -9.69 -5.23
N LEU A 156 -24.36 -8.96 -4.89
CA LEU A 156 -24.43 -7.64 -4.24
C LEU A 156 -24.46 -6.48 -5.25
N ARG A 157 -24.50 -6.75 -6.55
CA ARG A 157 -24.52 -5.75 -7.64
C ARG A 157 -25.54 -4.63 -7.41
N HIS A 158 -26.75 -4.97 -6.93
CA HIS A 158 -27.84 -4.03 -6.71
C HIS A 158 -27.93 -3.50 -5.27
N SER A 159 -26.97 -3.83 -4.42
CA SER A 159 -26.93 -3.36 -3.05
C SER A 159 -26.62 -1.85 -2.99
N LYS A 160 -27.53 -1.06 -2.42
CA LYS A 160 -27.31 0.39 -2.22
C LYS A 160 -26.13 0.69 -1.31
N ARG A 161 -25.84 -0.18 -0.33
CA ARG A 161 -24.68 -0.04 0.58
C ARG A 161 -23.37 -0.20 -0.20
N ILE A 162 -23.30 -1.23 -1.05
CA ILE A 162 -22.12 -1.49 -1.88
C ILE A 162 -21.92 -0.36 -2.89
N ALA A 163 -22.99 0.10 -3.54
CA ALA A 163 -22.93 1.23 -4.47
C ALA A 163 -22.40 2.49 -3.77
N ALA A 164 -22.94 2.84 -2.59
CA ALA A 164 -22.50 4.00 -1.83
C ALA A 164 -21.01 3.92 -1.45
N PHE A 165 -20.54 2.76 -0.96
CA PHE A 165 -19.13 2.55 -0.62
C PHE A 165 -18.24 2.63 -1.85
N ARG A 166 -18.59 1.93 -2.94
CA ARG A 166 -17.84 1.93 -4.20
C ARG A 166 -17.69 3.33 -4.78
N ASP A 167 -18.78 4.09 -4.82
CA ASP A 167 -18.81 5.41 -5.42
C ASP A 167 -17.99 6.39 -4.57
N PHE A 168 -18.14 6.34 -3.25
CA PHE A 168 -17.32 7.11 -2.30
C PHE A 168 -15.83 6.82 -2.47
N VAL A 169 -15.40 5.55 -2.40
CA VAL A 169 -13.98 5.19 -2.54
C VAL A 169 -13.42 5.62 -3.90
N THR A 170 -14.22 5.50 -4.97
CA THR A 170 -13.79 5.92 -6.31
C THR A 170 -13.57 7.43 -6.39
N GLU A 171 -14.46 8.22 -5.80
CA GLU A 171 -14.39 9.67 -5.78
C GLU A 171 -13.18 10.15 -4.94
N GLU A 172 -13.02 9.61 -3.73
CA GLU A 172 -11.90 9.95 -2.85
C GLU A 172 -10.53 9.64 -3.48
N ILE A 173 -10.38 8.47 -4.12
CA ILE A 173 -9.15 8.13 -4.83
C ILE A 173 -8.88 9.09 -5.99
N PHE A 174 -9.92 9.47 -6.74
CA PHE A 174 -9.79 10.40 -7.84
C PHE A 174 -9.34 11.80 -7.37
N GLU A 175 -9.97 12.33 -6.34
CA GLU A 175 -9.62 13.63 -5.77
C GLU A 175 -8.21 13.62 -5.15
N HIS A 176 -7.86 12.57 -4.42
CA HIS A 176 -6.51 12.42 -3.84
C HIS A 176 -5.42 12.41 -4.93
N ARG A 177 -5.63 11.66 -6.03
CA ARG A 177 -4.67 11.63 -7.16
C ARG A 177 -4.58 12.97 -7.89
N LYS A 178 -5.69 13.67 -8.04
CA LYS A 178 -5.71 15.00 -8.65
C LYS A 178 -4.85 15.98 -7.84
N GLN A 179 -5.01 15.97 -6.51
CA GLN A 179 -4.20 16.78 -5.60
C GLN A 179 -2.71 16.44 -5.70
N ALA A 180 -2.37 15.14 -5.84
CA ALA A 180 -1.00 14.67 -6.02
C ALA A 180 -0.34 15.26 -7.27
N LEU A 181 -1.05 15.23 -8.39
CA LEU A 181 -0.57 15.79 -9.66
C LEU A 181 -0.39 17.31 -9.58
N GLU A 182 -1.30 18.01 -8.91
CA GLU A 182 -1.24 19.47 -8.73
C GLU A 182 -0.10 19.90 -7.79
N SER A 183 0.27 19.05 -6.81
CA SER A 183 1.38 19.33 -5.88
C SER A 183 2.76 18.87 -6.39
N GLY A 184 2.83 18.21 -7.54
CA GLY A 184 4.10 17.71 -8.12
C GLY A 184 4.74 16.56 -7.35
N ASN A 185 3.98 15.85 -6.54
CA ASN A 185 4.43 14.75 -5.68
C ASN A 185 4.24 13.35 -6.30
N VAL A 186 4.16 13.26 -7.63
CA VAL A 186 4.01 11.99 -8.37
C VAL A 186 5.27 11.67 -9.14
#